data_6bf7aa782ca321679f69289fc84dbe21
#
_entry.id   6bf7aa782ca321679f69289fc84dbe21
#
_cell.length_a   1.000
_cell.length_b   1.000
_cell.length_c   1.000
_cell.angle_alpha   90.00
_cell.angle_beta   90.00
_cell.angle_gamma   90.00
#
_symmetry.space_group_name_H-M   'P 1'
#
loop_
_entity.id
_entity.type
_entity.pdbx_description
1 polymer ?
#
loop_
_entity_poly.entity_id
_entity_poly.type
_entity_poly.pdbx_seq_one_letter_code
_entity_poly.pdbx_strand_id
1 'polypeptide(L)'
;HRHSHPLPAPSLGVQRDVVSLHFGVPGAGPKVYLQAGLHADELPGMLVLHHLAQALAAAEQADELIGEVIVVPVANPIGLGQSVLREPVGRFALHSGDNFNRGYPELAEPVRARLAGQWGNDGAHNIALVRAAMRQHLAELRQDAISELDALRLTLLSLACDADVVVDVTVQVVAQVD
;
A
#
# COMPACT_ATOMS: atom_id res chain seq x y z
N HIS A 1 -15.99 -3.22 -1.56
CA HIS A 1 -15.97 -1.95 -2.31
C HIS A 1 -14.63 -1.75 -3.02
N ARG A 2 -14.64 -1.08 -4.21
CA ARG A 2 -13.44 -0.74 -4.97
C ARG A 2 -13.19 0.77 -4.88
N HIS A 3 -11.95 1.16 -4.54
CA HIS A 3 -11.49 2.55 -4.53
C HIS A 3 -10.33 2.74 -5.51
N SER A 4 -10.32 3.89 -6.20
CA SER A 4 -9.25 4.29 -7.12
C SER A 4 -8.52 5.48 -6.49
N HIS A 5 -7.19 5.40 -6.47
CA HIS A 5 -6.31 6.42 -5.92
C HIS A 5 -5.44 6.96 -7.06
N PRO A 6 -5.84 8.07 -7.71
CA PRO A 6 -5.12 8.60 -8.85
C PRO A 6 -3.73 9.11 -8.44
N LEU A 7 -2.74 8.80 -9.27
CA LEU A 7 -1.39 9.33 -9.16
C LEU A 7 -1.27 10.60 -10.04
N PRO A 8 -0.37 11.54 -9.72
CA PRO A 8 -0.07 12.66 -10.61
C PRO A 8 0.32 12.16 -12.00
N ALA A 9 -0.31 12.72 -13.04
CA ALA A 9 -0.03 12.32 -14.41
C ALA A 9 1.39 12.74 -14.82
N PRO A 10 2.26 11.80 -15.25
CA PRO A 10 3.63 12.12 -15.66
C PRO A 10 3.67 12.92 -16.97
N SER A 11 2.61 12.83 -17.78
CA SER A 11 2.44 13.57 -19.03
C SER A 11 0.98 13.61 -19.45
N LEU A 12 0.64 14.48 -20.39
CA LEU A 12 -0.70 14.55 -20.98
C LEU A 12 -1.08 13.19 -21.61
N GLY A 13 -2.28 12.74 -21.33
CA GLY A 13 -2.82 11.48 -21.86
C GLY A 13 -2.39 10.21 -21.12
N VAL A 14 -1.62 10.33 -20.04
CA VAL A 14 -1.26 9.19 -19.17
C VAL A 14 -1.89 9.39 -17.80
N GLN A 15 -2.67 8.42 -17.36
CA GLN A 15 -3.23 8.36 -16.01
C GLN A 15 -2.98 6.97 -15.44
N ARG A 16 -2.49 6.90 -14.20
CA ARG A 16 -2.32 5.67 -13.43
C ARG A 16 -2.99 5.81 -12.09
N ASP A 17 -3.63 4.74 -11.64
CA ASP A 17 -4.29 4.67 -10.35
C ASP A 17 -3.79 3.46 -9.57
N VAL A 18 -3.58 3.63 -8.27
CA VAL A 18 -3.54 2.50 -7.34
C VAL A 18 -4.99 2.11 -7.04
N VAL A 19 -5.31 0.83 -7.16
CA VAL A 19 -6.65 0.32 -6.87
C VAL A 19 -6.61 -0.50 -5.58
N SER A 20 -7.47 -0.15 -4.63
CA SER A 20 -7.70 -0.94 -3.41
C SER A 20 -9.11 -1.53 -3.40
N LEU A 21 -9.21 -2.76 -2.92
CA LEU A 21 -10.45 -3.50 -2.72
C LEU A 21 -10.67 -3.63 -1.21
N HIS A 22 -11.84 -3.19 -0.74
CA HIS A 22 -12.18 -3.16 0.68
C HIS A 22 -13.31 -4.14 0.94
N PHE A 23 -13.13 -4.98 1.94
CA PHE A 23 -14.08 -5.99 2.39
C PHE A 23 -14.33 -5.86 3.88
N GLY A 24 -15.52 -6.23 4.33
CA GLY A 24 -15.96 -6.16 5.71
C GLY A 24 -16.33 -4.75 6.17
N VAL A 25 -16.37 -4.54 7.49
CA VAL A 25 -16.85 -3.32 8.10
C VAL A 25 -15.74 -2.64 8.89
N PRO A 26 -15.34 -1.39 8.50
CA PRO A 26 -14.34 -0.64 9.25
C PRO A 26 -14.70 -0.48 10.74
N GLY A 27 -13.76 -0.80 11.62
CA GLY A 27 -13.94 -0.68 13.07
C GLY A 27 -14.73 -1.80 13.74
N ALA A 28 -15.28 -2.77 13.00
CA ALA A 28 -15.97 -3.93 13.58
C ALA A 28 -15.01 -5.00 14.16
N GLY A 29 -13.72 -4.89 13.86
CA GLY A 29 -12.69 -5.80 14.31
C GLY A 29 -11.31 -5.35 13.81
N PRO A 30 -10.33 -6.27 13.70
CA PRO A 30 -9.01 -5.93 13.21
C PRO A 30 -9.04 -5.48 11.75
N LYS A 31 -8.10 -4.60 11.41
CA LYS A 31 -7.84 -4.15 10.04
C LYS A 31 -6.63 -4.88 9.48
N VAL A 32 -6.80 -5.54 8.36
CA VAL A 32 -5.75 -6.25 7.63
C VAL A 32 -5.51 -5.55 6.30
N TYR A 33 -4.25 -5.23 6.00
CA TYR A 33 -3.82 -4.69 4.73
C TYR A 33 -2.91 -5.68 3.99
N LEU A 34 -3.22 -5.96 2.73
CA LEU A 34 -2.43 -6.83 1.87
C LEU A 34 -2.11 -6.12 0.56
N GLN A 35 -0.84 -6.17 0.15
CA GLN A 35 -0.42 -5.68 -1.16
C GLN A 35 0.43 -6.71 -1.89
N ALA A 36 0.51 -6.58 -3.22
CA ALA A 36 1.43 -7.34 -4.08
C ALA A 36 1.91 -6.49 -5.24
N GLY A 37 3.02 -6.90 -5.85
CA GLY A 37 3.56 -6.25 -7.04
C GLY A 37 4.11 -4.86 -6.79
N LEU A 38 4.74 -4.62 -5.65
CA LEU A 38 5.53 -3.42 -5.40
C LEU A 38 6.77 -3.41 -6.31
N HIS A 39 7.47 -4.54 -6.44
CA HIS A 39 8.28 -4.83 -7.61
C HIS A 39 7.35 -5.48 -8.65
N ALA A 40 7.00 -4.73 -9.68
CA ALA A 40 5.90 -5.11 -10.58
C ALA A 40 6.26 -6.22 -11.59
N ASP A 41 7.51 -6.66 -11.60
CA ASP A 41 7.99 -7.87 -12.28
C ASP A 41 7.72 -9.16 -11.49
N GLU A 42 7.29 -9.05 -10.22
CA GLU A 42 6.94 -10.19 -9.35
C GLU A 42 5.44 -10.54 -9.47
N LEU A 43 5.02 -11.07 -10.61
CA LEU A 43 3.60 -11.31 -10.97
C LEU A 43 2.84 -12.29 -10.07
N PRO A 44 3.42 -13.40 -9.54
CA PRO A 44 2.64 -14.40 -8.80
C PRO A 44 1.89 -13.84 -7.59
N GLY A 45 2.45 -12.86 -6.87
CA GLY A 45 1.78 -12.21 -5.76
C GLY A 45 0.48 -11.50 -6.16
N MET A 46 0.46 -10.88 -7.33
CA MET A 46 -0.74 -10.22 -7.86
C MET A 46 -1.85 -11.25 -8.14
N LEU A 47 -1.50 -12.43 -8.68
CA LEU A 47 -2.46 -13.51 -8.94
C LEU A 47 -3.01 -14.07 -7.63
N VAL A 48 -2.17 -14.26 -6.62
CA VAL A 48 -2.59 -14.70 -5.28
C VAL A 48 -3.63 -13.74 -4.70
N LEU A 49 -3.35 -12.43 -4.74
CA LEU A 49 -4.29 -11.42 -4.22
C LEU A 49 -5.56 -11.30 -5.07
N HIS A 50 -5.50 -11.56 -6.38
CA HIS A 50 -6.69 -11.62 -7.22
C HIS A 50 -7.64 -12.75 -6.77
N HIS A 51 -7.12 -13.94 -6.52
CA HIS A 51 -7.94 -15.05 -6.02
C HIS A 51 -8.41 -14.83 -4.58
N LEU A 52 -7.55 -14.26 -3.73
CA LEU A 52 -7.94 -13.88 -2.37
C LEU A 52 -9.11 -12.89 -2.37
N ALA A 53 -9.09 -11.89 -3.24
CA ALA A 53 -10.18 -10.93 -3.36
C ALA A 53 -11.53 -11.59 -3.74
N GLN A 54 -11.50 -12.63 -4.57
CA GLN A 54 -12.69 -13.43 -4.89
C GLN A 54 -13.21 -14.20 -3.68
N ALA A 55 -12.31 -14.83 -2.91
CA ALA A 55 -12.67 -15.55 -1.68
C ALA A 55 -13.23 -14.60 -0.60
N LEU A 56 -12.62 -13.41 -0.43
CA LEU A 56 -13.10 -12.38 0.49
C LEU A 56 -14.48 -11.86 0.10
N ALA A 57 -14.75 -11.68 -1.20
CA ALA A 57 -16.07 -11.28 -1.67
C ALA A 57 -17.15 -12.35 -1.36
N ALA A 58 -16.80 -13.62 -1.46
CA ALA A 58 -17.71 -14.71 -1.09
C ALA A 58 -17.95 -14.76 0.43
N ALA A 59 -16.90 -14.60 1.25
CA ALA A 59 -16.99 -14.58 2.71
C ALA A 59 -17.81 -13.35 3.20
N GLU A 60 -17.64 -12.19 2.55
CA GLU A 60 -18.44 -11.00 2.86
C GLU A 60 -19.93 -11.22 2.57
N GLN A 61 -20.27 -11.86 1.42
CA GLN A 61 -21.64 -12.20 1.09
C GLN A 61 -22.27 -13.24 2.05
N ALA A 62 -21.42 -14.08 2.65
CA ALA A 62 -21.82 -15.08 3.64
C ALA A 62 -21.88 -14.55 5.08
N ASP A 63 -21.58 -13.25 5.28
CA ASP A 63 -21.48 -12.59 6.61
C ASP A 63 -20.43 -13.23 7.55
N GLU A 64 -19.35 -13.76 6.96
CA GLU A 64 -18.27 -14.48 7.67
C GLU A 64 -17.06 -13.59 7.98
N LEU A 65 -17.01 -12.33 7.46
CA LEU A 65 -15.89 -11.43 7.71
C LEU A 65 -16.07 -10.63 9.00
N ILE A 66 -15.06 -10.68 9.87
CA ILE A 66 -14.98 -9.88 11.09
C ILE A 66 -13.87 -8.85 10.92
N GLY A 67 -14.23 -7.54 10.94
CA GLY A 67 -13.28 -6.45 10.75
C GLY A 67 -13.21 -5.94 9.32
N GLU A 68 -12.04 -5.42 8.94
CA GLU A 68 -11.79 -4.81 7.63
C GLU A 68 -10.59 -5.47 6.96
N VAL A 69 -10.72 -5.81 5.68
CA VAL A 69 -9.61 -6.29 4.85
C VAL A 69 -9.45 -5.39 3.65
N ILE A 70 -8.27 -4.79 3.48
CA ILE A 70 -7.89 -3.99 2.33
C ILE A 70 -6.89 -4.78 1.49
N VAL A 71 -7.22 -4.98 0.22
CA VAL A 71 -6.36 -5.69 -0.75
C VAL A 71 -5.96 -4.73 -1.86
N VAL A 72 -4.65 -4.60 -2.10
CA VAL A 72 -4.06 -3.87 -3.22
C VAL A 72 -3.35 -4.86 -4.14
N PRO A 73 -4.05 -5.45 -5.13
CA PRO A 73 -3.50 -6.53 -5.95
C PRO A 73 -2.31 -6.10 -6.80
N VAL A 74 -2.29 -4.82 -7.21
CA VAL A 74 -1.21 -4.20 -7.99
C VAL A 74 -0.79 -2.92 -7.27
N ALA A 75 0.22 -3.03 -6.40
CA ALA A 75 0.73 -1.89 -5.65
C ALA A 75 1.46 -0.88 -6.54
N ASN A 76 2.09 -1.32 -7.63
CA ASN A 76 2.91 -0.47 -8.48
C ASN A 76 2.47 -0.48 -9.96
N PRO A 77 1.46 0.33 -10.33
CA PRO A 77 1.02 0.47 -11.71
C PRO A 77 2.07 1.17 -12.61
N ILE A 78 3.03 1.92 -12.03
CA ILE A 78 4.12 2.56 -12.76
C ILE A 78 5.05 1.47 -13.31
N GLY A 79 5.59 0.64 -12.40
CA GLY A 79 6.50 -0.45 -12.75
C GLY A 79 5.87 -1.49 -13.66
N LEU A 80 4.56 -1.79 -13.46
CA LEU A 80 3.84 -2.74 -14.31
C LEU A 80 3.75 -2.28 -15.77
N GLY A 81 3.71 -0.97 -16.01
CA GLY A 81 3.72 -0.40 -17.36
C GLY A 81 5.11 -0.30 -18.00
N GLN A 82 6.18 -0.72 -17.33
CA GLN A 82 7.54 -0.62 -17.84
C GLN A 82 7.99 -1.91 -18.54
N SER A 83 8.52 -1.77 -19.75
CA SER A 83 9.19 -2.86 -20.46
C SER A 83 10.38 -2.34 -21.26
N VAL A 84 11.45 -3.14 -21.32
CA VAL A 84 12.63 -2.88 -22.14
C VAL A 84 12.87 -4.10 -23.03
N LEU A 85 12.88 -3.90 -24.34
CA LEU A 85 13.06 -4.98 -25.32
C LEU A 85 12.10 -6.16 -25.13
N ARG A 86 10.85 -5.87 -24.73
CA ARG A 86 9.77 -6.82 -24.42
C ARG A 86 9.89 -7.54 -23.07
N GLU A 87 10.93 -7.24 -22.28
CA GLU A 87 11.08 -7.77 -20.92
C GLU A 87 10.46 -6.79 -19.91
N PRO A 88 9.61 -7.25 -18.99
CA PRO A 88 9.07 -6.41 -17.93
C PRO A 88 10.21 -6.00 -16.96
N VAL A 89 10.24 -4.73 -16.60
CA VAL A 89 11.26 -4.14 -15.70
C VAL A 89 10.57 -3.37 -14.59
N GLY A 90 10.02 -4.09 -13.64
CA GLY A 90 9.16 -3.55 -12.61
C GLY A 90 9.82 -3.24 -11.26
N ARG A 91 11.15 -3.44 -11.12
CA ARG A 91 11.86 -3.25 -9.85
C ARG A 91 12.34 -1.82 -9.62
N PHE A 92 12.72 -1.14 -10.69
CA PHE A 92 13.25 0.23 -10.66
C PHE A 92 12.45 1.15 -11.56
N ALA A 93 12.29 2.41 -11.17
CA ALA A 93 11.72 3.45 -12.03
C ALA A 93 12.70 3.79 -13.15
N LEU A 94 12.33 3.58 -14.41
CA LEU A 94 13.25 3.72 -15.55
C LEU A 94 13.77 5.15 -15.75
N HIS A 95 13.00 6.16 -15.34
CA HIS A 95 13.37 7.56 -15.53
C HIS A 95 14.34 8.10 -14.48
N SER A 96 14.33 7.53 -13.25
CA SER A 96 15.15 8.00 -12.12
C SER A 96 16.16 6.97 -11.60
N GLY A 97 15.93 5.68 -11.89
CA GLY A 97 16.71 4.57 -11.34
C GLY A 97 16.35 4.21 -9.89
N ASP A 98 15.34 4.84 -9.31
CA ASP A 98 14.90 4.56 -7.95
C ASP A 98 14.28 3.17 -7.82
N ASN A 99 14.65 2.43 -6.79
CA ASN A 99 13.97 1.19 -6.43
C ASN A 99 12.60 1.52 -5.83
N PHE A 100 11.54 0.88 -6.34
CA PHE A 100 10.18 1.13 -5.88
C PHE A 100 9.97 0.78 -4.40
N ASN A 101 10.71 -0.18 -3.86
CA ASN A 101 10.66 -0.56 -2.45
C ASN A 101 11.74 0.15 -1.60
N ARG A 102 12.10 1.38 -1.95
CA ARG A 102 13.02 2.23 -1.18
C ARG A 102 12.53 3.68 -1.20
N GLY A 103 13.14 4.52 -0.35
CA GLY A 103 12.86 5.95 -0.35
C GLY A 103 11.48 6.33 0.20
N TYR A 104 10.89 5.49 1.04
CA TYR A 104 9.69 5.85 1.80
C TYR A 104 10.01 6.96 2.81
N PRO A 105 9.06 7.88 3.07
CA PRO A 105 9.27 8.91 4.07
C PRO A 105 9.41 8.30 5.47
N GLU A 106 10.28 8.92 6.27
CA GLU A 106 10.42 8.60 7.68
C GLU A 106 9.20 9.16 8.44
N LEU A 107 8.55 8.32 9.25
CA LEU A 107 7.34 8.70 9.98
C LEU A 107 7.56 8.78 11.49
N ALA A 108 8.53 8.06 12.06
CA ALA A 108 8.65 7.90 13.50
C ALA A 108 8.96 9.23 14.20
N GLU A 109 9.95 9.98 13.73
CA GLU A 109 10.34 11.25 14.38
C GLU A 109 9.25 12.34 14.25
N PRO A 110 8.65 12.61 13.07
CA PRO A 110 7.55 13.57 12.97
C PRO A 110 6.34 13.20 13.83
N VAL A 111 5.97 11.91 13.88
CA VAL A 111 4.86 11.42 14.69
C VAL A 111 5.20 11.54 16.19
N ARG A 112 6.40 11.15 16.61
CA ARG A 112 6.88 11.28 17.99
C ARG A 112 6.86 12.74 18.45
N ALA A 113 7.36 13.66 17.64
CA ALA A 113 7.35 15.08 17.95
C ALA A 113 5.93 15.64 18.11
N ARG A 114 5.02 15.23 17.25
CA ARG A 114 3.59 15.63 17.29
C ARG A 114 2.88 15.15 18.54
N LEU A 115 3.25 13.98 19.05
CA LEU A 115 2.65 13.34 20.23
C LEU A 115 3.36 13.66 21.55
N ALA A 116 4.36 14.53 21.54
CA ALA A 116 5.08 14.89 22.75
C ALA A 116 4.15 15.38 23.86
N GLY A 117 4.19 14.75 25.03
CA GLY A 117 3.34 15.08 26.18
C GLY A 117 1.89 14.59 26.10
N GLN A 118 1.50 13.83 25.07
CA GLN A 118 0.15 13.30 24.92
C GLN A 118 0.01 11.82 25.34
N TRP A 119 1.11 11.18 25.69
CA TRP A 119 1.14 9.75 26.05
C TRP A 119 0.43 9.49 27.37
N GLY A 120 -0.46 8.49 27.40
CA GLY A 120 -1.17 8.02 28.59
C GLY A 120 -0.72 6.63 29.02
N ASN A 121 -1.35 6.10 30.07
CA ASN A 121 -1.13 4.73 30.55
C ASN A 121 -2.00 3.70 29.80
N ASP A 122 -2.94 4.13 28.98
CA ASP A 122 -3.79 3.26 28.18
C ASP A 122 -3.15 2.98 26.81
N GLY A 123 -2.79 1.71 26.58
CA GLY A 123 -2.18 1.27 25.34
C GLY A 123 -3.09 1.45 24.12
N ALA A 124 -4.38 1.19 24.24
CA ALA A 124 -5.34 1.35 23.14
C ALA A 124 -5.48 2.83 22.73
N HIS A 125 -5.53 3.73 23.73
CA HIS A 125 -5.53 5.17 23.49
C HIS A 125 -4.24 5.61 22.76
N ASN A 126 -3.08 5.15 23.21
CA ASN A 126 -1.80 5.49 22.58
C ASN A 126 -1.72 4.99 21.13
N ILE A 127 -2.21 3.79 20.84
CA ILE A 127 -2.28 3.26 19.46
C ILE A 127 -3.17 4.17 18.60
N ALA A 128 -4.33 4.57 19.08
CA ALA A 128 -5.23 5.45 18.36
C ALA A 128 -4.60 6.82 18.07
N LEU A 129 -3.86 7.41 19.03
CA LEU A 129 -3.12 8.65 18.86
C LEU A 129 -2.03 8.51 17.78
N VAL A 130 -1.23 7.44 17.82
CA VAL A 130 -0.18 7.19 16.81
C VAL A 130 -0.77 7.07 15.42
N ARG A 131 -1.82 6.24 15.26
CA ARG A 131 -2.50 6.05 13.97
C ARG A 131 -3.08 7.35 13.42
N ALA A 132 -3.69 8.17 14.29
CA ALA A 132 -4.22 9.48 13.90
C ALA A 132 -3.10 10.44 13.45
N ALA A 133 -2.00 10.50 14.19
CA ALA A 133 -0.85 11.33 13.86
C ALA A 133 -0.15 10.90 12.57
N MET A 134 -0.03 9.58 12.33
CA MET A 134 0.49 9.04 11.06
C MET A 134 -0.38 9.44 9.87
N ARG A 135 -1.71 9.24 9.96
CA ARG A 135 -2.64 9.63 8.90
C ARG A 135 -2.56 11.12 8.59
N GLN A 136 -2.51 11.95 9.64
CA GLN A 136 -2.42 13.40 9.48
C GLN A 136 -1.10 13.79 8.80
N HIS A 137 0.03 13.25 9.25
CA HIS A 137 1.35 13.55 8.65
C HIS A 137 1.42 13.10 7.19
N LEU A 138 0.91 11.91 6.86
CA LEU A 138 0.85 11.42 5.48
C LEU A 138 -0.06 12.29 4.60
N ALA A 139 -1.17 12.81 5.14
CA ALA A 139 -2.05 13.72 4.42
C ALA A 139 -1.36 15.06 4.10
N GLU A 140 -0.52 15.58 5.01
CA GLU A 140 0.29 16.77 4.78
C GLU A 140 1.33 16.53 3.69
N LEU A 141 2.13 15.45 3.81
CA LEU A 141 3.12 15.09 2.79
C LEU A 141 2.52 14.90 1.40
N ARG A 142 1.28 14.39 1.34
CA ARG A 142 0.60 14.15 0.07
C ARG A 142 0.20 15.43 -0.66
N GLN A 143 -0.01 16.54 0.04
CA GLN A 143 -0.27 17.84 -0.58
C GLN A 143 0.96 18.37 -1.33
N ASP A 144 2.16 17.99 -0.88
CA ASP A 144 3.44 18.41 -1.44
C ASP A 144 4.03 17.42 -2.44
N ALA A 145 3.37 16.28 -2.66
CA ALA A 145 3.84 15.23 -3.57
C ALA A 145 3.78 15.70 -5.03
N ILE A 146 4.93 15.94 -5.63
CA ILE A 146 5.07 16.42 -7.00
C ILE A 146 5.38 15.32 -8.02
N SER A 147 5.90 14.18 -7.57
CA SER A 147 6.22 13.04 -8.44
C SER A 147 5.18 11.92 -8.33
N GLU A 148 5.01 11.20 -9.45
CA GLU A 148 4.15 10.01 -9.47
C GLU A 148 4.64 8.93 -8.50
N LEU A 149 5.97 8.78 -8.35
CA LEU A 149 6.60 7.82 -7.45
C LEU A 149 6.39 8.17 -5.97
N ASP A 150 6.50 9.44 -5.60
CA ASP A 150 6.25 9.87 -4.22
C ASP A 150 4.77 9.72 -3.86
N ALA A 151 3.88 10.08 -4.78
CA ALA A 151 2.44 9.86 -4.59
C ALA A 151 2.08 8.38 -4.45
N LEU A 152 2.77 7.49 -5.19
CA LEU A 152 2.63 6.03 -5.04
C LEU A 152 2.98 5.58 -3.63
N ARG A 153 4.18 5.94 -3.15
CA ARG A 153 4.68 5.59 -1.80
C ARG A 153 3.73 6.09 -0.71
N LEU A 154 3.31 7.35 -0.80
CA LEU A 154 2.39 7.97 0.16
C LEU A 154 0.99 7.33 0.13
N THR A 155 0.51 6.92 -1.03
CA THR A 155 -0.77 6.22 -1.17
C THR A 155 -0.73 4.86 -0.46
N LEU A 156 0.30 4.05 -0.72
CA LEU A 156 0.45 2.73 -0.09
C LEU A 156 0.60 2.85 1.43
N LEU A 157 1.44 3.79 1.91
CA LEU A 157 1.57 4.07 3.34
C LEU A 157 0.25 4.51 3.98
N SER A 158 -0.52 5.37 3.31
CA SER A 158 -1.79 5.87 3.84
C SER A 158 -2.84 4.75 3.98
N LEU A 159 -2.80 3.74 3.11
CA LEU A 159 -3.69 2.58 3.19
C LEU A 159 -3.27 1.59 4.28
N ALA A 160 -1.95 1.50 4.56
CA ALA A 160 -1.38 0.52 5.48
C ALA A 160 -1.19 1.03 6.92
N CYS A 161 -1.01 2.36 7.13
CA CYS A 161 -0.47 2.92 8.38
C CYS A 161 -1.31 2.68 9.64
N ASP A 162 -2.59 2.38 9.50
CA ASP A 162 -3.50 2.12 10.61
C ASP A 162 -3.99 0.65 10.67
N ALA A 163 -3.42 -0.22 9.84
CA ALA A 163 -3.72 -1.65 9.88
C ALA A 163 -3.11 -2.34 11.11
N ASP A 164 -3.79 -3.37 11.62
CA ASP A 164 -3.29 -4.26 12.68
C ASP A 164 -2.31 -5.30 12.11
N VAL A 165 -2.54 -5.69 10.85
CA VAL A 165 -1.68 -6.64 10.12
C VAL A 165 -1.40 -6.08 8.74
N VAL A 166 -0.12 -6.07 8.37
CA VAL A 166 0.35 -5.65 7.03
C VAL A 166 1.08 -6.82 6.39
N VAL A 167 0.69 -7.18 5.17
CA VAL A 167 1.30 -8.26 4.39
C VAL A 167 1.70 -7.73 3.02
N ASP A 168 2.98 -7.86 2.67
CA ASP A 168 3.49 -7.63 1.31
C ASP A 168 3.81 -8.99 0.67
N VAL A 169 3.02 -9.36 -0.34
CA VAL A 169 3.17 -10.66 -1.02
C VAL A 169 4.20 -10.52 -2.13
N THR A 170 5.41 -10.97 -1.84
CA THR A 170 6.56 -10.96 -2.75
C THR A 170 6.93 -12.36 -3.21
N VAL A 171 7.71 -12.46 -4.29
CA VAL A 171 8.29 -13.73 -4.77
C VAL A 171 9.77 -13.72 -4.46
N GLN A 172 10.22 -14.73 -3.71
CA GLN A 172 11.63 -14.98 -3.54
C GLN A 172 12.06 -16.06 -4.54
N VAL A 173 12.90 -15.70 -5.52
CA VAL A 173 13.54 -16.70 -6.38
C VAL A 173 14.62 -17.39 -5.54
N VAL A 174 14.34 -18.60 -5.08
CA VAL A 174 15.39 -19.47 -4.53
C VAL A 174 16.14 -20.02 -5.72
N ALA A 175 17.35 -19.51 -5.98
CA ALA A 175 18.24 -20.13 -6.94
C ALA A 175 18.53 -21.57 -6.44
N GLN A 176 18.04 -22.58 -7.14
CA GLN A 176 18.56 -23.92 -7.00
C GLN A 176 20.01 -23.89 -7.52
N VAL A 177 20.94 -24.05 -6.61
CA VAL A 177 22.35 -24.34 -6.97
C VAL A 177 22.37 -25.85 -7.23
N ASP A 178 22.45 -26.22 -8.53
CA ASP A 178 22.73 -27.60 -8.95
C ASP A 178 24.19 -27.95 -8.64
#